data_08c68696085e312f3c57d70466b9dde3
#
_entry.id   08c68696085e312f3c57d70466b9dde3
#
_cell.length_a   1.000
_cell.length_b   1.000
_cell.length_c   1.000
_cell.angle_alpha   90.00
_cell.angle_beta   90.00
_cell.angle_gamma   90.00
#
_symmetry.space_group_name_H-M   'P 1'
#
loop_
_entity.id
_entity.type
_entity.pdbx_description
1 polymer ?
#
loop_
_entity_poly.entity_id
_entity_poly.type
_entity_poly.pdbx_seq_one_letter_code
_entity_poly.pdbx_strand_id
1 'polypeptide(L)'
;MERLENSNGQWVDLQPLGTEGQGTTAYPDRKKYSRTQIALPMGGGVKYTLNDRLNLMLSFSGRKTYTDYLDDVSTTYPGIPTEFDAASIEMSDPTYSHSKDEQRGNDLEDDWYFYTGISITFRLNNSSVGCDYE
;
A
#
# COMPACT_ATOMS: atom_id res chain seq x y z
N MET A 1 4.41 0.10 -4.78
CA MET A 1 5.55 1.05 -4.81
C MET A 1 4.94 2.41 -4.59
N GLU A 2 5.20 2.99 -3.45
CA GLU A 2 4.66 4.29 -3.10
C GLU A 2 5.33 5.38 -3.91
N ARG A 3 4.50 6.20 -4.55
CA ARG A 3 4.91 7.36 -5.35
C ARG A 3 4.01 8.52 -5.02
N LEU A 4 4.62 9.68 -4.87
CA LEU A 4 3.91 10.94 -4.71
C LEU A 4 4.27 11.90 -5.85
N GLU A 5 3.33 12.77 -6.17
CA GLU A 5 3.57 13.86 -7.11
C GLU A 5 4.20 15.03 -6.35
N ASN A 6 5.35 15.50 -6.81
CA ASN A 6 6.02 16.65 -6.22
C ASN A 6 5.40 17.97 -6.72
N SER A 7 5.84 19.10 -6.17
CA SER A 7 5.35 20.43 -6.52
C SER A 7 5.52 20.79 -8.01
N ASN A 8 6.38 20.08 -8.74
CA ASN A 8 6.60 20.25 -10.17
C ASN A 8 5.75 19.32 -11.05
N GLY A 9 4.82 18.55 -10.47
CA GLY A 9 3.99 17.59 -11.19
C GLY A 9 4.70 16.31 -11.61
N GLN A 10 5.82 15.97 -10.97
CA GLN A 10 6.58 14.75 -11.26
C GLN A 10 6.31 13.68 -10.20
N TRP A 11 6.07 12.44 -10.65
CA TRP A 11 5.92 11.28 -9.78
C TRP A 11 7.28 10.79 -9.29
N VAL A 12 7.47 10.81 -7.99
CA VAL A 12 8.73 10.43 -7.32
C VAL A 12 8.52 9.18 -6.47
N ASP A 13 9.46 8.23 -6.56
CA ASP A 13 9.47 7.03 -5.72
C ASP A 13 9.96 7.40 -4.31
N LEU A 14 9.18 7.11 -3.26
CA LEU A 14 9.46 7.57 -1.89
C LEU A 14 10.57 6.76 -1.21
N GLN A 15 10.56 5.43 -1.33
CA GLN A 15 11.53 4.56 -0.65
C GLN A 15 13.00 4.92 -0.89
N PRO A 16 13.46 5.32 -2.12
CA PRO A 16 14.83 5.75 -2.31
C PRO A 16 15.20 7.05 -1.59
N LEU A 17 14.22 7.93 -1.38
CA LEU A 17 14.42 9.22 -0.72
C LEU A 17 14.66 9.08 0.78
N GLY A 18 14.10 8.04 1.42
CA GLY A 18 14.22 7.85 2.86
C GLY A 18 13.54 8.95 3.65
N THR A 19 12.25 9.19 3.37
CA THR A 19 11.43 10.32 3.85
C THR A 19 11.35 10.48 5.36
N GLU A 20 11.69 9.44 6.12
CA GLU A 20 11.82 9.47 7.60
C GLU A 20 13.28 9.41 8.07
N GLY A 21 14.23 9.69 7.19
CA GLY A 21 15.65 9.66 7.50
C GLY A 21 16.32 8.29 7.33
N GLN A 22 15.64 7.32 6.70
CA GLN A 22 16.19 6.00 6.49
C GLN A 22 17.47 6.06 5.65
N GLY A 23 18.55 5.47 6.20
CA GLY A 23 19.86 5.43 5.56
C GLY A 23 20.68 6.71 5.67
N THR A 24 20.27 7.66 6.52
CA THR A 24 21.08 8.84 6.88
C THR A 24 21.95 8.58 8.12
N THR A 25 23.01 9.37 8.29
CA THR A 25 23.85 9.31 9.48
C THR A 25 23.15 9.87 10.72
N ALA A 26 22.14 10.73 10.52
CA ALA A 26 21.34 11.30 11.59
C ALA A 26 20.43 10.25 12.24
N TYR A 27 20.04 9.20 11.49
CA TYR A 27 19.15 8.13 11.95
C TYR A 27 19.74 6.74 11.59
N PRO A 28 20.85 6.32 12.24
CA PRO A 28 21.57 5.10 11.88
C PRO A 28 20.75 3.81 12.09
N ASP A 29 19.75 3.85 12.97
CA ASP A 29 18.86 2.74 13.26
C ASP A 29 17.73 2.59 12.24
N ARG A 30 17.42 3.65 11.48
CA ARG A 30 16.38 3.63 10.45
C ARG A 30 16.95 3.11 9.14
N LYS A 31 16.59 1.88 8.80
CA LYS A 31 17.02 1.24 7.55
C LYS A 31 15.97 1.43 6.47
N LYS A 32 16.42 1.52 5.22
CA LYS A 32 15.51 1.48 4.07
C LYS A 32 14.78 0.15 4.05
N TYR A 33 13.44 0.22 3.99
CA TYR A 33 12.59 -0.96 3.98
C TYR A 33 12.65 -1.72 2.63
N SER A 34 12.29 -3.00 2.66
CA SER A 34 12.24 -3.82 1.44
C SER A 34 10.99 -3.49 0.63
N ARG A 35 11.15 -3.38 -0.69
CA ARG A 35 10.01 -3.21 -1.62
C ARG A 35 9.24 -4.51 -1.90
N THR A 36 9.78 -5.65 -1.46
CA THR A 36 9.10 -6.94 -1.55
C THR A 36 8.62 -7.31 -0.16
N GLN A 37 7.31 -7.41 -0.01
CA GLN A 37 6.65 -7.68 1.26
C GLN A 37 5.71 -8.87 1.12
N ILE A 38 5.52 -9.58 2.23
CA ILE A 38 4.55 -10.67 2.34
C ILE A 38 3.25 -10.09 2.86
N ALA A 39 2.14 -10.51 2.29
CA ALA A 39 0.81 -10.17 2.78
C ALA A 39 -0.04 -11.43 2.92
N LEU A 40 -0.79 -11.54 3.99
CA LEU A 40 -1.75 -12.61 4.23
C LEU A 40 -3.16 -12.15 3.86
N PRO A 41 -3.74 -12.61 2.74
CA PRO A 41 -5.09 -12.26 2.35
C PRO A 41 -6.11 -13.08 3.15
N MET A 42 -7.17 -12.42 3.62
CA MET A 42 -8.34 -13.02 4.24
C MET A 42 -9.58 -12.34 3.69
N GLY A 43 -10.59 -13.13 3.32
CA GLY A 43 -11.80 -12.52 2.81
C GLY A 43 -12.87 -13.53 2.46
N GLY A 44 -13.99 -13.01 1.99
CA GLY A 44 -15.13 -13.80 1.55
C GLY A 44 -16.01 -13.00 0.62
N GLY A 45 -17.05 -13.65 0.12
CA GLY A 45 -18.00 -13.00 -0.74
C GLY A 45 -19.27 -13.80 -0.91
N VAL A 46 -20.27 -13.14 -1.47
CA VAL A 46 -21.55 -13.74 -1.80
C VAL A 46 -21.72 -13.70 -3.30
N LYS A 47 -22.01 -14.87 -3.90
CA LYS A 47 -22.36 -14.98 -5.31
C LYS A 47 -23.84 -15.24 -5.43
N TYR A 48 -24.52 -14.43 -6.21
CA TYR A 48 -25.93 -14.58 -6.54
C TYR A 48 -26.11 -14.85 -8.04
N THR A 49 -26.75 -15.95 -8.36
CA THR A 49 -27.06 -16.34 -9.75
C THR A 49 -28.41 -15.75 -10.12
N LEU A 50 -28.40 -14.77 -11.01
CA LEU A 50 -29.62 -14.11 -11.52
C LEU A 50 -30.36 -15.01 -12.53
N ASN A 51 -29.60 -15.68 -13.40
CA ASN A 51 -30.10 -16.66 -14.36
C ASN A 51 -28.93 -17.53 -14.87
N ASP A 52 -29.20 -18.49 -15.79
CA ASP A 52 -28.19 -19.41 -16.32
C ASP A 52 -26.98 -18.77 -16.98
N ARG A 53 -27.07 -17.48 -17.30
CA ARG A 53 -25.99 -16.71 -17.98
C ARG A 53 -25.38 -15.60 -17.15
N LEU A 54 -26.05 -15.17 -16.10
CA LEU A 54 -25.65 -13.96 -15.37
C LEU A 54 -25.49 -14.25 -13.88
N ASN A 55 -24.29 -13.97 -13.36
CA ASN A 55 -24.01 -14.01 -11.93
C ASN A 55 -23.52 -12.65 -11.44
N LEU A 56 -23.94 -12.27 -10.25
CA LEU A 56 -23.45 -11.15 -9.49
C LEU A 56 -22.65 -11.68 -8.29
N MET A 57 -21.50 -11.08 -8.02
CA MET A 57 -20.69 -11.41 -6.84
C MET A 57 -20.28 -10.15 -6.12
N LEU A 58 -20.50 -10.14 -4.82
CA LEU A 58 -19.96 -9.14 -3.90
C LEU A 58 -18.85 -9.79 -3.09
N SER A 59 -17.68 -9.17 -3.07
CA SER A 59 -16.51 -9.67 -2.34
C SER A 59 -15.91 -8.59 -1.43
N PHE A 60 -15.38 -9.04 -0.30
CA PHE A 60 -14.62 -8.23 0.63
C PHE A 60 -13.38 -9.02 1.06
N SER A 61 -12.23 -8.37 1.09
CA SER A 61 -11.01 -8.98 1.62
C SER A 61 -10.14 -7.96 2.34
N GLY A 62 -9.56 -8.37 3.46
CA GLY A 62 -8.48 -7.68 4.14
C GLY A 62 -7.16 -8.39 3.87
N ARG A 63 -6.09 -7.63 3.84
CA ARG A 63 -4.73 -8.17 3.73
C ARG A 63 -3.87 -7.57 4.83
N LYS A 64 -3.42 -8.44 5.75
CA LYS A 64 -2.39 -8.07 6.72
C LYS A 64 -1.05 -8.12 6.02
N THR A 65 -0.29 -7.04 6.09
CA THR A 65 1.11 -7.03 5.67
C THR A 65 2.01 -7.36 6.87
N TYR A 66 3.29 -7.58 6.61
CA TYR A 66 4.32 -7.73 7.65
C TYR A 66 5.31 -6.58 7.51
N THR A 67 4.78 -5.39 7.31
CA THR A 67 5.51 -4.13 7.23
C THR A 67 4.62 -3.00 7.71
N ASP A 68 5.24 -2.01 8.31
CA ASP A 68 4.66 -0.73 8.69
C ASP A 68 5.09 0.39 7.71
N TYR A 69 5.53 0.03 6.52
CA TYR A 69 5.95 0.95 5.46
C TYR A 69 5.18 0.68 4.16
N LEU A 70 3.90 0.37 4.24
CA LEU A 70 3.09 0.19 3.05
C LEU A 70 2.85 1.52 2.33
N ASP A 71 2.70 2.60 3.10
CA ASP A 71 2.48 3.98 2.65
C ASP A 71 3.70 4.90 2.87
N ASP A 72 4.90 4.34 3.09
CA ASP A 72 6.14 5.06 3.38
C ASP A 72 6.14 5.81 4.74
N VAL A 73 5.20 5.48 5.63
CA VAL A 73 5.03 6.13 6.93
C VAL A 73 5.07 5.09 8.05
N SER A 74 5.92 5.29 9.05
CA SER A 74 6.07 4.39 10.19
C SER A 74 6.35 5.14 11.51
N THR A 75 7.32 6.01 11.52
CA THR A 75 7.93 6.53 12.76
C THR A 75 7.61 8.01 13.02
N THR A 76 8.61 8.86 12.92
CA THR A 76 8.52 10.30 13.21
C THR A 76 9.12 11.13 12.08
N TYR A 77 8.74 12.40 12.02
CA TYR A 77 9.34 13.36 11.10
C TYR A 77 10.84 13.53 11.38
N PRO A 78 11.72 13.41 10.38
CA PRO A 78 13.17 13.43 10.60
C PRO A 78 13.74 14.86 10.71
N GLY A 79 12.92 15.88 10.52
CA GLY A 79 13.42 17.23 10.29
C GLY A 79 14.14 17.32 8.94
N ILE A 80 15.26 18.04 8.88
CA ILE A 80 16.06 18.21 7.65
C ILE A 80 17.47 17.68 7.88
N PRO A 81 17.72 16.36 7.71
CA PRO A 81 19.07 15.82 7.73
C PRO A 81 19.95 16.43 6.64
N THR A 82 21.25 16.53 6.89
CA THR A 82 22.21 17.14 5.96
C THR A 82 22.35 16.38 4.65
N GLU A 83 21.99 15.10 4.66
CA GLU A 83 22.02 14.21 3.48
C GLU A 83 20.78 14.33 2.60
N PHE A 84 19.74 15.03 3.05
CA PHE A 84 18.52 15.22 2.27
C PHE A 84 18.75 16.15 1.09
N ASP A 85 18.34 15.71 -0.08
CA ASP A 85 18.16 16.59 -1.24
C ASP A 85 16.78 17.31 -1.19
N ALA A 86 16.54 18.19 -2.15
CA ALA A 86 15.29 18.96 -2.19
C ALA A 86 14.05 18.07 -2.30
N ALA A 87 14.14 16.94 -2.99
CA ALA A 87 13.02 16.00 -3.14
C ALA A 87 12.75 15.25 -1.83
N SER A 88 13.80 14.84 -1.11
CA SER A 88 13.66 14.19 0.19
C SER A 88 13.02 15.13 1.22
N ILE A 89 13.41 16.40 1.24
CA ILE A 89 12.82 17.42 2.12
C ILE A 89 11.34 17.62 1.82
N GLU A 90 10.99 17.82 0.55
CA GLU A 90 9.60 18.04 0.13
C GLU A 90 8.72 16.82 0.43
N MET A 91 9.20 15.61 0.16
CA MET A 91 8.42 14.38 0.37
C MET A 91 8.35 13.94 1.83
N SER A 92 9.30 14.36 2.66
CA SER A 92 9.30 14.10 4.10
C SER A 92 8.17 14.85 4.82
N ASP A 93 8.01 16.13 4.51
CA ASP A 93 6.94 16.99 5.04
C ASP A 93 6.47 18.00 3.98
N PRO A 94 5.52 17.62 3.11
CA PRO A 94 5.03 18.50 2.05
C PRO A 94 4.40 19.80 2.54
N THR A 95 4.01 19.86 3.80
CA THR A 95 3.40 21.05 4.42
C THR A 95 4.41 21.96 5.10
N TYR A 96 5.62 21.47 5.36
CA TYR A 96 6.67 22.17 6.12
C TYR A 96 6.20 22.66 7.50
N SER A 97 5.25 21.95 8.11
CA SER A 97 4.59 22.38 9.35
C SER A 97 4.90 21.53 10.56
N HIS A 98 5.61 20.40 10.39
CA HIS A 98 5.89 19.46 11.46
C HIS A 98 7.30 19.66 12.03
N SER A 99 7.39 19.44 13.34
CA SER A 99 8.66 19.51 14.05
C SER A 99 9.43 18.20 13.93
N LYS A 100 10.75 18.28 14.05
CA LYS A 100 11.60 17.10 14.19
C LYS A 100 11.11 16.24 15.37
N ASP A 101 11.08 14.92 15.17
CA ASP A 101 10.67 13.90 16.13
C ASP A 101 9.16 13.93 16.49
N GLU A 102 8.36 14.76 15.80
CA GLU A 102 6.90 14.69 15.87
C GLU A 102 6.42 13.37 15.28
N GLN A 103 5.39 12.77 15.86
CA GLN A 103 4.86 11.48 15.39
C GLN A 103 4.30 11.61 13.96
N ARG A 104 4.72 10.71 13.06
CA ARG A 104 4.25 10.62 11.69
C ARG A 104 3.43 9.36 11.45
N GLY A 105 3.88 8.22 11.96
CA GLY A 105 3.21 6.92 11.88
C GLY A 105 3.10 6.23 13.23
N ASN A 106 2.80 4.93 13.21
CA ASN A 106 2.75 4.06 14.38
C ASN A 106 3.55 2.78 14.10
N ASP A 107 4.82 2.78 14.50
CA ASP A 107 5.78 1.69 14.31
C ASP A 107 5.50 0.40 15.11
N LEU A 108 4.42 0.40 15.89
CA LEU A 108 4.02 -0.74 16.72
C LEU A 108 3.07 -1.71 16.03
N GLU A 109 2.48 -1.31 14.91
CA GLU A 109 1.45 -2.09 14.23
C GLU A 109 1.72 -2.17 12.73
N ASP A 110 1.82 -3.40 12.19
CA ASP A 110 1.91 -3.64 10.76
C ASP A 110 0.67 -3.18 10.00
N ASP A 111 0.85 -2.71 8.78
CA ASP A 111 -0.20 -2.17 7.94
C ASP A 111 -1.22 -3.21 7.46
N TRP A 112 -2.43 -2.75 7.27
CA TRP A 112 -3.52 -3.49 6.66
C TRP A 112 -4.07 -2.73 5.46
N TYR A 113 -4.48 -3.45 4.42
CA TYR A 113 -5.30 -2.85 3.38
C TYR A 113 -6.50 -3.73 3.03
N PHE A 114 -7.56 -3.06 2.57
CA PHE A 114 -8.84 -3.70 2.31
C PHE A 114 -9.25 -3.53 0.86
N TYR A 115 -9.94 -4.54 0.35
CA TYR A 115 -10.52 -4.54 -0.97
C TYR A 115 -11.99 -4.91 -0.89
N THR A 116 -12.82 -4.14 -1.59
CA THR A 116 -14.24 -4.47 -1.82
C THR A 116 -14.48 -4.47 -3.32
N GLY A 117 -15.11 -5.51 -3.82
CA GLY A 117 -15.34 -5.67 -5.26
C GLY A 117 -16.73 -6.16 -5.59
N ILE A 118 -17.27 -5.65 -6.69
CA ILE A 118 -18.48 -6.15 -7.33
C ILE A 118 -18.05 -6.74 -8.67
N SER A 119 -18.45 -8.01 -8.93
CA SER A 119 -18.16 -8.69 -10.18
C SER A 119 -19.45 -9.15 -10.84
N ILE A 120 -19.57 -8.88 -12.13
CA ILE A 120 -20.64 -9.38 -12.97
C ILE A 120 -20.03 -10.38 -13.95
N THR A 121 -20.49 -11.61 -13.91
CA THR A 121 -20.01 -12.66 -14.82
C THR A 121 -21.13 -13.04 -15.77
N PHE A 122 -20.86 -12.94 -17.07
CA PHE A 122 -21.77 -13.33 -18.12
C PHE A 122 -21.22 -14.52 -18.90
N ARG A 123 -22.02 -15.59 -19.02
CA ARG A 123 -21.67 -16.77 -19.81
C ARG A 123 -22.06 -16.55 -21.27
N LEU A 124 -21.08 -16.54 -22.17
CA LEU A 124 -21.30 -16.32 -23.61
C LEU A 124 -21.81 -17.55 -24.36
N ASN A 125 -21.51 -18.75 -23.86
CA ASN A 125 -21.92 -20.01 -24.50
C ASN A 125 -22.69 -20.90 -23.53
N ASN A 126 -23.71 -21.56 -24.04
CA ASN A 126 -24.59 -22.49 -23.26
C ASN A 126 -24.07 -23.93 -23.26
N SER A 127 -22.87 -24.19 -23.75
CA SER A 127 -22.26 -25.51 -23.69
C SER A 127 -22.02 -25.88 -22.23
N SER A 128 -22.83 -26.79 -21.71
CA SER A 128 -22.54 -27.49 -20.46
C SER A 128 -21.32 -28.39 -20.69
N VAL A 129 -20.12 -27.85 -20.53
CA VAL A 129 -18.95 -28.69 -20.32
C VAL A 129 -19.05 -29.15 -18.87
N GLY A 130 -19.83 -30.16 -18.61
CA GLY A 130 -19.74 -30.90 -17.36
C GLY A 130 -18.37 -31.56 -17.33
N CYS A 131 -17.65 -31.37 -16.23
CA CYS A 131 -16.59 -32.32 -15.90
C CYS A 131 -17.33 -33.61 -15.50
N ASP A 132 -17.40 -34.57 -16.40
CA ASP A 132 -17.83 -35.91 -16.07
C ASP A 132 -16.70 -36.51 -15.21
N TYR A 133 -16.92 -36.59 -13.90
CA TYR A 133 -16.10 -37.41 -13.01
C TYR A 133 -16.64 -38.87 -13.16
N GLU A 134 -15.92 -39.70 -13.90
CA GLU A 134 -15.99 -41.15 -13.75
C GLU A 134 -15.22 -41.61 -12.50
#